data_99a038f6e1edd8eccf07480e3b1945a8
#
_entry.id   99a038f6e1edd8eccf07480e3b1945a8
#
_cell.length_a   1.000
_cell.length_b   1.000
_cell.length_c   1.000
_cell.angle_alpha   90.00
_cell.angle_beta   90.00
_cell.angle_gamma   90.00
#
_symmetry.space_group_name_H-M   'P 1'
#
loop_
_entity.id
_entity.type
_entity.pdbx_description
1 polymer ?
#
loop_
_entity_poly.entity_id
_entity_poly.type
_entity_poly.pdbx_seq_one_letter_code
_entity_poly.pdbx_strand_id
1 'polypeptide(L)'
;MTLQYQGEQYGKSTTFTIRIIGNNLSKSSSNYQIDLLVGDKKLPTFTSEIHQSLSNCLKEIYLFRKHNGITFNESSEKIVSLYVPYDKVLYNYNKYALFRA
;
A
#
# COMPACT_ATOMS: atom_id res chain seq x y z
N MET A 1 -6.48 -1.96 -6.54
CA MET A 1 -5.31 -2.85 -6.72
C MET A 1 -4.94 -3.43 -5.36
N THR A 2 -4.66 -4.71 -5.32
CA THR A 2 -4.25 -5.39 -4.09
C THR A 2 -2.90 -6.04 -4.31
N LEU A 3 -1.97 -5.75 -3.42
CA LEU A 3 -0.62 -6.30 -3.42
C LEU A 3 -0.38 -7.08 -2.15
N GLN A 4 0.42 -8.13 -2.25
CA GLN A 4 0.88 -8.88 -1.08
C GLN A 4 2.39 -8.90 -1.02
N TYR A 5 2.91 -8.82 0.19
CA TYR A 5 4.32 -8.94 0.50
C TYR A 5 4.53 -9.92 1.63
N GLN A 6 5.60 -10.68 1.56
CA GLN A 6 6.13 -11.36 2.72
C GLN A 6 7.04 -10.38 3.46
N GLY A 7 7.05 -10.45 4.76
CA GLY A 7 7.88 -9.57 5.56
C GLY A 7 7.89 -9.95 7.00
N GLU A 8 8.28 -9.01 7.83
CA GLU A 8 8.40 -9.23 9.27
C GLU A 8 7.80 -8.06 10.03
N GLN A 9 7.23 -8.35 11.18
CA GLN A 9 6.86 -7.35 12.18
C GLN A 9 7.53 -7.69 13.49
N TYR A 10 8.42 -6.82 13.96
CA TYR A 10 9.25 -7.04 15.15
C TYR A 10 9.96 -8.41 15.09
N GLY A 11 10.50 -8.75 13.93
CA GLY A 11 11.23 -9.99 13.72
C GLY A 11 10.37 -11.23 13.50
N LYS A 12 9.05 -11.12 13.52
CA LYS A 12 8.13 -12.23 13.24
C LYS A 12 7.67 -12.19 11.80
N SER A 13 7.90 -13.29 11.08
CA SER A 13 7.46 -13.42 9.69
C SER A 13 5.95 -13.42 9.58
N THR A 14 5.43 -12.65 8.64
CA THR A 14 4.01 -12.63 8.33
C THR A 14 3.78 -12.11 6.90
N THR A 15 2.55 -12.18 6.45
CA THR A 15 2.12 -11.66 5.15
C THR A 15 1.44 -10.32 5.35
N PHE A 16 1.74 -9.38 4.47
CA PHE A 16 1.11 -8.06 4.47
C PHE A 16 0.34 -7.87 3.17
N THR A 17 -0.83 -7.28 3.29
CA THR A 17 -1.67 -6.94 2.14
C THR A 17 -1.83 -5.44 2.07
N ILE A 18 -1.56 -4.87 0.90
CA ILE A 18 -1.77 -3.46 0.60
C ILE A 18 -2.91 -3.37 -0.38
N ARG A 19 -3.98 -2.66 0.00
CA ARG A 19 -5.10 -2.39 -0.91
C ARG A 19 -5.06 -0.92 -1.29
N ILE A 20 -4.92 -0.66 -2.58
CA ILE A 20 -4.95 0.69 -3.13
C ILE A 20 -6.34 0.93 -3.68
N ILE A 21 -7.03 1.88 -3.10
CA ILE A 21 -8.39 2.25 -3.45
C ILE A 21 -8.34 3.59 -4.17
N GLY A 22 -8.81 3.63 -5.41
CA GLY A 22 -8.96 4.86 -6.15
C GLY A 22 -10.42 5.24 -6.22
N ASN A 23 -10.75 6.43 -5.75
CA ASN A 23 -12.08 7.01 -5.86
C ASN A 23 -12.08 8.01 -7.01
N ASN A 24 -11.80 7.53 -8.20
CA ASN A 24 -11.82 8.37 -9.39
C ASN A 24 -13.25 8.46 -9.90
N LEU A 25 -13.99 9.42 -9.37
CA LEU A 25 -15.35 9.67 -9.77
C LEU A 25 -15.42 10.67 -10.93
N SER A 26 -14.32 11.31 -11.28
CA SER A 26 -14.24 12.21 -12.42
C SER A 26 -12.85 12.16 -13.03
N LYS A 27 -12.75 12.42 -14.33
CA LYS A 27 -11.48 12.44 -15.04
C LYS A 27 -10.54 13.56 -14.57
N SER A 28 -11.05 14.54 -13.86
CA SER A 28 -10.30 15.71 -13.43
C SER A 28 -9.76 15.61 -12.00
N SER A 29 -10.23 14.65 -11.21
CA SER A 29 -9.74 14.48 -9.85
C SER A 29 -9.68 13.00 -9.51
N SER A 30 -8.54 12.55 -9.05
CA SER A 30 -8.34 11.20 -8.53
C SER A 30 -8.05 11.32 -7.05
N ASN A 31 -8.73 10.51 -6.26
CA ASN A 31 -8.46 10.38 -4.84
C ASN A 31 -8.03 8.96 -4.55
N TYR A 32 -7.03 8.82 -3.70
CA TYR A 32 -6.47 7.53 -3.33
C TYR A 32 -6.52 7.35 -1.83
N GLN A 33 -6.71 6.11 -1.43
CA GLN A 33 -6.61 5.68 -0.06
C GLN A 33 -5.96 4.31 -0.04
N ILE A 34 -5.13 4.03 0.96
CA ILE A 34 -4.43 2.75 1.04
C ILE A 34 -4.73 2.13 2.40
N ASP A 35 -5.10 0.84 2.35
CA ASP A 35 -5.22 -0.01 3.53
C ASP A 35 -4.00 -0.91 3.66
N LEU A 36 -3.54 -1.10 4.88
CA LEU A 36 -2.56 -2.11 5.24
C LEU A 36 -3.23 -3.17 6.12
N LEU A 37 -3.17 -4.43 5.69
CA LEU A 37 -3.68 -5.57 6.45
C LEU A 37 -2.49 -6.47 6.83
N VAL A 38 -2.49 -6.94 8.07
CA VAL A 38 -1.42 -7.78 8.60
C VAL A 38 -1.96 -9.20 8.83
N GLY A 39 -1.28 -10.20 8.25
CA GLY A 39 -1.67 -11.60 8.38
C GLY A 39 -3.04 -11.88 7.78
N ASP A 40 -3.84 -12.67 8.47
CA ASP A 40 -5.17 -13.08 8.01
C ASP A 40 -6.29 -12.16 8.47
N LYS A 41 -5.97 -11.00 9.00
CA LYS A 41 -6.98 -10.05 9.47
C LYS A 41 -7.82 -9.55 8.31
N LYS A 42 -9.13 -9.47 8.53
CA LYS A 42 -10.09 -8.98 7.54
C LYS A 42 -10.24 -7.45 7.58
N LEU A 43 -9.90 -6.84 8.68
CA LEU A 43 -9.99 -5.39 8.85
C LEU A 43 -8.60 -4.78 8.75
N PRO A 44 -8.48 -3.59 8.15
CA PRO A 44 -7.20 -2.92 8.05
C PRO A 44 -6.58 -2.65 9.42
N THR A 45 -5.28 -2.89 9.52
CA THR A 45 -4.49 -2.48 10.68
C THR A 45 -4.21 -0.98 10.62
N PHE A 46 -4.08 -0.44 9.42
CA PHE A 46 -3.87 0.98 9.17
C PHE A 46 -4.55 1.37 7.86
N THR A 47 -5.15 2.55 7.83
CA THR A 47 -5.74 3.13 6.63
C THR A 47 -5.21 4.55 6.48
N SER A 48 -4.70 4.89 5.31
CA SER A 48 -4.20 6.24 5.04
C SER A 48 -5.35 7.24 4.97
N GLU A 49 -5.01 8.52 5.11
CA GLU A 49 -5.92 9.58 4.72
C GLU A 49 -6.20 9.50 3.22
N ILE A 50 -7.25 10.16 2.78
CA ILE A 50 -7.57 10.28 1.35
C ILE A 50 -6.73 11.40 0.77
N HIS A 51 -5.95 11.09 -0.27
CA HIS A 51 -5.08 12.05 -0.95
C HIS A 51 -5.33 12.05 -2.44
N GLN A 52 -5.09 13.18 -3.09
CA GLN A 52 -5.08 13.26 -4.55
C GLN A 52 -3.81 12.61 -5.15
N SER A 53 -2.80 12.38 -4.33
CA SER A 53 -1.54 11.78 -4.73
C SER A 53 -1.37 10.42 -4.09
N LEU A 54 -1.17 9.39 -4.91
CA LEU A 54 -0.82 8.06 -4.42
C LEU A 54 0.47 8.09 -3.60
N SER A 55 1.42 8.93 -3.98
CA SER A 55 2.68 9.09 -3.26
C SER A 55 2.47 9.49 -1.81
N ASN A 56 1.51 10.37 -1.53
CA ASN A 56 1.23 10.78 -0.15
C ASN A 56 0.63 9.64 0.68
N CYS A 57 -0.22 8.81 0.08
CA CYS A 57 -0.73 7.62 0.76
C CYS A 57 0.40 6.66 1.09
N LEU A 58 1.32 6.44 0.15
CA LEU A 58 2.45 5.53 0.34
C LEU A 58 3.40 6.04 1.43
N LYS A 59 3.58 7.35 1.55
CA LYS A 59 4.39 7.93 2.64
C LYS A 59 3.78 7.66 4.00
N GLU A 60 2.46 7.73 4.13
CA GLU A 60 1.80 7.40 5.39
C GLU A 60 2.01 5.93 5.77
N ILE A 61 1.87 5.03 4.80
CA ILE A 61 2.12 3.60 5.01
C ILE A 61 3.58 3.37 5.43
N TYR A 62 4.52 4.04 4.78
CA TYR A 62 5.94 3.93 5.14
C TYR A 62 6.19 4.36 6.58
N LEU A 63 5.63 5.50 6.99
CA LEU A 63 5.80 5.99 8.36
C LEU A 63 5.17 5.04 9.38
N PHE A 64 3.99 4.52 9.08
CA PHE A 64 3.35 3.52 9.93
C PHE A 64 4.22 2.27 10.08
N ARG A 65 4.78 1.77 8.99
CA ARG A 65 5.69 0.62 9.01
C ARG A 65 6.91 0.89 9.88
N LYS A 66 7.50 2.06 9.70
CA LYS A 66 8.68 2.47 10.47
C LYS A 66 8.41 2.50 11.97
N HIS A 67 7.25 3.04 12.36
CA HIS A 67 6.87 3.13 13.77
C HIS A 67 6.43 1.80 14.38
N ASN A 68 6.08 0.82 13.55
CA ASN A 68 5.52 -0.45 14.00
C ASN A 68 6.42 -1.65 13.69
N GLY A 69 7.69 -1.41 13.38
CA GLY A 69 8.67 -2.47 13.18
C GLY A 69 8.37 -3.40 12.01
N ILE A 70 7.74 -2.87 10.95
CA ILE A 70 7.33 -3.66 9.78
C ILE A 70 8.34 -3.47 8.65
N THR A 71 8.87 -4.59 8.16
CA THR A 71 9.70 -4.61 6.94
C THR A 71 9.07 -5.53 5.91
N PHE A 72 9.10 -5.09 4.65
CA PHE A 72 8.62 -5.90 3.52
C PHE A 72 9.82 -6.48 2.78
N ASN A 73 9.71 -7.75 2.38
CA ASN A 73 10.61 -8.32 1.40
C ASN A 73 10.15 -7.85 0.01
N GLU A 74 10.89 -6.93 -0.57
CA GLU A 74 10.55 -6.29 -1.83
C GLU A 74 10.43 -7.30 -2.97
N SER A 75 11.28 -8.32 -2.99
CA SER A 75 11.26 -9.35 -4.04
C SER A 75 10.04 -10.27 -3.96
N SER A 76 9.31 -10.26 -2.87
CA SER A 76 8.12 -11.10 -2.67
C SER A 76 6.83 -10.46 -3.20
N GLU A 77 6.90 -9.27 -3.77
CA GLU A 77 5.72 -8.57 -4.26
C GLU A 77 4.88 -9.43 -5.19
N LYS A 78 3.58 -9.50 -4.89
CA LYS A 78 2.61 -10.24 -5.69
C LYS A 78 1.39 -9.36 -5.92
N ILE A 79 1.00 -9.20 -7.18
CA ILE A 79 -0.24 -8.52 -7.52
C ILE A 79 -1.38 -9.53 -7.42
N VAL A 80 -2.32 -9.26 -6.52
CA VAL A 80 -3.47 -10.15 -6.28
C VAL A 80 -4.67 -9.72 -7.10
N SER A 81 -4.87 -8.40 -7.26
CA SER A 81 -6.01 -7.87 -7.96
C SER A 81 -5.72 -6.50 -8.58
N LEU A 82 -6.30 -6.25 -9.76
CA LEU A 82 -6.17 -4.99 -10.50
C LEU A 82 -7.50 -4.23 -10.58
N TYR A 83 -8.33 -4.33 -9.56
CA TYR A 83 -9.69 -3.77 -9.60
C TYR A 83 -9.78 -2.26 -9.70
N VAL A 84 -8.77 -1.54 -9.32
CA VAL A 84 -8.81 -0.08 -9.31
C VAL A 84 -8.33 0.42 -10.66
N PRO A 85 -8.99 1.40 -11.30
CA PRO A 85 -8.42 2.10 -12.44
C PRO A 85 -7.05 2.61 -12.03
N TYR A 86 -6.02 2.11 -12.68
CA TYR A 86 -4.68 2.25 -12.16
C TYR A 86 -3.70 2.48 -13.29
N ASP A 87 -2.92 3.52 -13.15
CA ASP A 87 -1.83 3.81 -14.07
C ASP A 87 -0.58 3.05 -13.63
N LYS A 88 -0.18 2.05 -14.40
CA LYS A 88 1.01 1.25 -14.11
C LYS A 88 2.28 2.11 -14.07
N VAL A 89 2.34 3.15 -14.86
CA VAL A 89 3.49 4.06 -14.88
C VAL A 89 3.55 4.79 -13.55
N LEU A 90 2.41 5.29 -13.07
CA LEU A 90 2.32 5.98 -11.79
C LEU A 90 2.70 5.04 -10.64
N TYR A 91 2.21 3.81 -10.66
CA TYR A 91 2.59 2.82 -9.65
C TYR A 91 4.09 2.56 -9.65
N ASN A 92 4.65 2.28 -10.82
CA ASN A 92 6.08 2.01 -10.92
C ASN A 92 6.92 3.20 -10.44
N TYR A 93 6.48 4.42 -10.74
CA TYR A 93 7.14 5.62 -10.27
C TYR A 93 7.06 5.76 -8.75
N ASN A 94 5.90 5.51 -8.16
CA ASN A 94 5.66 5.68 -6.73
C ASN A 94 6.04 4.46 -5.89
N LYS A 95 6.36 3.34 -6.50
CA LYS A 95 6.74 2.10 -5.82
C LYS A 95 7.83 2.32 -4.78
N TYR A 96 8.79 3.18 -5.08
CA TYR A 96 9.88 3.47 -4.17
C TYR A 96 9.42 4.15 -2.89
N ALA A 97 8.33 4.89 -2.91
CA ALA A 97 7.81 5.53 -1.70
C ALA A 97 7.32 4.51 -0.67
N LEU A 98 6.93 3.30 -1.10
CA LEU A 98 6.55 2.21 -0.20
C LEU A 98 7.75 1.68 0.61
N PHE A 99 8.94 1.71 0.02
CA PHE A 99 10.16 1.15 0.62
C PHE A 99 11.13 2.22 1.13
N ARG A 100 11.08 3.42 0.58
CA ARG A 100 12.08 4.47 0.84
C ARG A 100 11.47 5.84 1.07
N ALA A 101 10.27 5.97 1.39
CA ALA A 101 9.60 7.27 1.51
C ALA A 101 10.46 8.49 1.28
#